data_7bac5b2acc6f13ff767d6f3c069d12f1
#
_entry.id   7bac5b2acc6f13ff767d6f3c069d12f1
#
_cell.length_a   1.000
_cell.length_b   1.000
_cell.length_c   1.000
_cell.angle_alpha   90.00
_cell.angle_beta   90.00
_cell.angle_gamma   90.00
#
_symmetry.space_group_name_H-M   'P 1'
#
loop_
_entity.id
_entity.type
_entity.pdbx_description
1 polymer ?
#
loop_
_entity_poly.entity_id
_entity_poly.type
_entity_poly.pdbx_seq_one_letter_code
_entity_poly.pdbx_strand_id
1 'polypeptide(L)'
;MKTIALVGNPNCGKTTVFNKLTGSSQRVGNWPGVTIDRKEGRIKGMDSAMLVDLPGIYSLSPYSPEEVVSRDYLMKERPDVILNVVDASNIERNLYLTVQLMEVGIPVVIALNMMDIARSKGYDIDSEALGKALGCNVIEATAAKGEGMEEIKTVLSGISAADLPRSVTFSEDVESVLSLIDSKLHSDVPDNIRRWASVKVFEKDSSSSDYISEDVSSEIEKVELAHDDISEAIIIDQRYNAICDIVSKVLAQPAGGRRRTASDRIDDIVTGRLFGFPIFFGIMALVYSVAMLEGSPGWYATDWLNTYIGDEFIPMVADWLTQIGVDGMLYGLIVDGILSGVSAVLGFLPQMLVMFLLLVLLEEVGYMSRVAFVMDRIFRRFGLSGKSFIPLLVGTGCGVPGVMASRTIENERDRRITAMTTTFMPCAAKLPIVALIAGAIFGGNPLVALGCY
;
A
#
# COMPACT_ATOMS: atom_id res chain seq x y z
N MET A 1 15.37 8.48 -32.00
CA MET A 1 13.97 8.20 -31.64
C MET A 1 13.84 8.61 -30.19
N LYS A 2 12.94 9.54 -29.87
CA LYS A 2 12.79 10.08 -28.50
C LYS A 2 12.08 9.06 -27.62
N THR A 3 12.69 8.68 -26.51
CA THR A 3 12.12 7.71 -25.57
C THR A 3 11.52 8.46 -24.38
N ILE A 4 10.24 8.22 -24.11
CA ILE A 4 9.49 8.88 -23.06
C ILE A 4 9.05 7.82 -22.05
N ALA A 5 9.44 7.97 -20.77
CA ALA A 5 8.96 7.10 -19.69
C ALA A 5 7.66 7.64 -19.13
N LEU A 6 6.61 6.84 -19.12
CA LEU A 6 5.36 7.16 -18.44
C LEU A 6 5.39 6.63 -17.01
N VAL A 7 5.35 7.54 -16.05
CA VAL A 7 5.46 7.25 -14.62
C VAL A 7 4.24 7.79 -13.89
N GLY A 8 3.90 7.24 -12.76
CA GLY A 8 2.84 7.76 -11.89
C GLY A 8 2.38 6.74 -10.86
N ASN A 9 1.68 7.22 -9.87
CA ASN A 9 1.16 6.40 -8.78
C ASN A 9 0.13 5.39 -9.29
N PRO A 10 -0.09 4.28 -8.60
CA PRO A 10 -1.23 3.41 -8.87
C PRO A 10 -2.55 4.21 -8.86
N ASN A 11 -3.42 3.92 -9.82
CA ASN A 11 -4.74 4.53 -9.99
C ASN A 11 -4.77 6.04 -10.34
N CYS A 12 -3.65 6.68 -10.67
CA CYS A 12 -3.62 8.07 -11.17
C CYS A 12 -4.15 8.23 -12.62
N GLY A 13 -4.54 7.14 -13.27
CA GLY A 13 -5.02 7.16 -14.66
C GLY A 13 -3.92 6.97 -15.72
N LYS A 14 -2.74 6.47 -15.33
CA LYS A 14 -1.57 6.23 -16.19
C LYS A 14 -1.91 5.42 -17.43
N THR A 15 -2.57 4.26 -17.28
CA THR A 15 -3.00 3.40 -18.40
C THR A 15 -3.97 4.12 -19.35
N THR A 16 -4.83 5.00 -18.82
CA THR A 16 -5.75 5.80 -19.65
C THR A 16 -4.98 6.82 -20.49
N VAL A 17 -4.02 7.52 -19.89
CA VAL A 17 -3.12 8.45 -20.59
C VAL A 17 -2.33 7.72 -21.67
N PHE A 18 -1.73 6.56 -21.33
CA PHE A 18 -1.01 5.71 -22.29
C PHE A 18 -1.86 5.35 -23.49
N ASN A 19 -3.06 4.82 -23.27
CA ASN A 19 -3.97 4.41 -24.33
C ASN A 19 -4.44 5.57 -25.21
N LYS A 20 -4.67 6.74 -24.62
CA LYS A 20 -5.06 7.95 -25.36
C LYS A 20 -3.93 8.49 -26.22
N LEU A 21 -2.69 8.47 -25.74
CA LEU A 21 -1.53 8.94 -26.49
C LEU A 21 -1.10 7.97 -27.57
N THR A 22 -1.11 6.66 -27.32
CA THR A 22 -0.62 5.64 -28.27
C THR A 22 -1.72 5.02 -29.15
N GLY A 23 -2.95 5.00 -28.69
CA GLY A 23 -4.06 4.31 -29.34
C GLY A 23 -3.95 2.80 -29.21
N SER A 24 -4.27 2.07 -30.30
CA SER A 24 -4.24 0.59 -30.31
C SER A 24 -2.87 -0.01 -30.64
N SER A 25 -1.85 0.82 -30.89
CA SER A 25 -0.52 0.38 -31.33
C SER A 25 0.39 0.13 -30.13
N GLN A 26 0.21 -1.00 -29.46
CA GLN A 26 0.96 -1.38 -28.26
C GLN A 26 1.76 -2.66 -28.49
N ARG A 27 2.97 -2.73 -27.95
CA ARG A 27 3.70 -3.98 -27.72
C ARG A 27 3.63 -4.31 -26.24
N VAL A 28 3.23 -5.54 -25.93
CA VAL A 28 3.17 -6.05 -24.56
C VAL A 28 4.22 -7.14 -24.42
N GLY A 29 5.02 -7.09 -23.38
CA GLY A 29 6.01 -8.07 -22.99
C GLY A 29 6.15 -8.06 -21.47
N ASN A 30 7.13 -8.76 -20.93
CA ASN A 30 7.46 -8.69 -19.51
C ASN A 30 8.78 -7.94 -19.31
N TRP A 31 8.93 -7.29 -18.15
CA TRP A 31 10.21 -6.74 -17.77
C TRP A 31 11.22 -7.87 -17.51
N PRO A 32 12.50 -7.71 -17.88
CA PRO A 32 13.51 -8.74 -17.69
C PRO A 32 13.61 -9.19 -16.23
N GLY A 33 13.50 -10.51 -16.00
CA GLY A 33 13.69 -11.12 -14.67
C GLY A 33 12.49 -11.06 -13.72
N VAL A 34 11.37 -10.46 -14.14
CA VAL A 34 10.15 -10.35 -13.32
C VAL A 34 8.89 -10.63 -14.14
N THR A 35 7.78 -10.99 -13.46
CA THR A 35 6.47 -11.25 -14.10
C THR A 35 5.60 -9.98 -14.20
N ILE A 36 6.23 -8.84 -14.46
CA ILE A 36 5.56 -7.54 -14.56
C ILE A 36 5.46 -7.17 -16.04
N ASP A 37 4.27 -6.74 -16.48
CA ASP A 37 4.01 -6.34 -17.85
C ASP A 37 4.82 -5.09 -18.24
N ARG A 38 5.49 -5.16 -19.40
CA ARG A 38 6.12 -4.02 -20.08
C ARG A 38 5.27 -3.64 -21.29
N LYS A 39 4.82 -2.40 -21.32
CA LYS A 39 4.02 -1.86 -22.43
C LYS A 39 4.77 -0.72 -23.12
N GLU A 40 4.85 -0.79 -24.42
CA GLU A 40 5.48 0.24 -25.25
C GLU A 40 4.55 0.59 -26.41
N GLY A 41 4.53 1.86 -26.78
CA GLY A 41 3.71 2.32 -27.89
C GLY A 41 4.23 3.60 -28.51
N ARG A 42 4.04 3.75 -29.83
CA ARG A 42 4.33 5.01 -30.50
C ARG A 42 3.24 6.03 -30.20
N ILE A 43 3.63 7.26 -29.95
CA ILE A 43 2.67 8.35 -29.73
C ILE A 43 2.04 8.73 -31.07
N LYS A 44 0.72 8.77 -31.13
CA LYS A 44 -0.02 9.20 -32.35
C LYS A 44 0.33 10.64 -32.72
N GLY A 45 0.76 10.85 -33.95
CA GLY A 45 1.19 12.16 -34.44
C GLY A 45 2.63 12.55 -34.11
N MET A 46 3.40 11.65 -33.46
CA MET A 46 4.83 11.80 -33.17
C MET A 46 5.57 10.50 -33.53
N ASP A 47 5.74 10.21 -34.81
CA ASP A 47 6.29 8.93 -35.29
C ASP A 47 7.72 8.62 -34.80
N SER A 48 8.46 9.65 -34.34
CA SER A 48 9.80 9.54 -33.78
C SER A 48 9.82 9.36 -32.25
N ALA A 49 8.65 9.29 -31.58
CA ALA A 49 8.56 9.16 -30.13
C ALA A 49 7.99 7.80 -29.68
N MET A 50 8.68 7.14 -28.75
CA MET A 50 8.25 5.91 -28.09
C MET A 50 7.86 6.21 -26.65
N LEU A 51 6.68 5.81 -26.25
CA LEU A 51 6.19 5.87 -24.88
C LEU A 51 6.35 4.50 -24.22
N VAL A 52 7.04 4.44 -23.09
CA VAL A 52 7.24 3.23 -22.28
C VAL A 52 6.47 3.36 -20.99
N ASP A 53 5.50 2.46 -20.75
CA ASP A 53 4.70 2.45 -19.54
C ASP A 53 5.45 1.73 -18.41
N LEU A 54 5.86 2.47 -17.37
CA LEU A 54 6.48 1.90 -16.18
C LEU A 54 5.41 1.41 -15.20
N PRO A 55 5.71 0.42 -14.35
CA PRO A 55 4.81 0.02 -13.27
C PRO A 55 4.35 1.20 -12.42
N GLY A 56 3.13 1.12 -11.88
CA GLY A 56 2.64 2.14 -10.94
C GLY A 56 3.36 2.04 -9.61
N ILE A 57 4.03 3.11 -9.21
CA ILE A 57 4.85 3.15 -8.00
C ILE A 57 4.49 4.35 -7.13
N TYR A 58 4.77 4.27 -5.85
CA TYR A 58 4.61 5.39 -4.92
C TYR A 58 5.92 6.12 -4.64
N SER A 59 7.04 5.43 -4.78
CA SER A 59 8.39 5.98 -4.59
C SER A 59 9.40 5.29 -5.50
N LEU A 60 10.63 5.83 -5.57
CA LEU A 60 11.77 5.20 -6.22
C LEU A 60 12.63 4.39 -5.24
N SER A 61 12.14 4.15 -4.03
CA SER A 61 12.82 3.31 -3.04
C SER A 61 12.64 1.82 -3.41
N PRO A 62 13.64 0.95 -3.20
CA PRO A 62 13.64 -0.42 -3.73
C PRO A 62 12.89 -1.41 -2.85
N TYR A 63 11.67 -1.08 -2.40
CA TYR A 63 10.89 -1.93 -1.50
C TYR A 63 10.02 -2.96 -2.23
N SER A 64 9.55 -2.64 -3.44
CA SER A 64 8.76 -3.55 -4.26
C SER A 64 9.45 -3.89 -5.58
N PRO A 65 9.17 -5.04 -6.20
CA PRO A 65 9.70 -5.38 -7.52
C PRO A 65 9.37 -4.33 -8.59
N GLU A 66 8.20 -3.70 -8.50
CA GLU A 66 7.72 -2.63 -9.38
C GLU A 66 8.58 -1.38 -9.25
N GLU A 67 8.94 -1.01 -8.03
CA GLU A 67 9.80 0.15 -7.74
C GLU A 67 11.22 -0.09 -8.20
N VAL A 68 11.77 -1.30 -7.98
CA VAL A 68 13.10 -1.69 -8.50
C VAL A 68 13.14 -1.59 -10.03
N VAL A 69 12.14 -2.15 -10.73
CA VAL A 69 12.07 -2.10 -12.20
C VAL A 69 12.02 -0.66 -12.71
N SER A 70 11.17 0.16 -12.10
CA SER A 70 10.99 1.55 -12.52
C SER A 70 12.26 2.37 -12.27
N ARG A 71 12.88 2.22 -11.11
CA ARG A 71 14.16 2.87 -10.78
C ARG A 71 15.27 2.44 -11.73
N ASP A 72 15.44 1.14 -11.93
CA ASP A 72 16.49 0.59 -12.78
C ASP A 72 16.33 1.06 -14.23
N TYR A 73 15.11 1.14 -14.74
CA TYR A 73 14.85 1.68 -16.06
C TYR A 73 15.27 3.16 -16.17
N LEU A 74 14.85 3.99 -15.22
CA LEU A 74 15.17 5.41 -15.22
C LEU A 74 16.69 5.67 -15.08
N MET A 75 17.38 4.85 -14.30
CA MET A 75 18.83 5.03 -14.05
C MET A 75 19.70 4.42 -15.13
N LYS A 76 19.35 3.25 -15.70
CA LYS A 76 20.17 2.52 -16.67
C LYS A 76 19.83 2.87 -18.12
N GLU A 77 18.55 2.88 -18.47
CA GLU A 77 18.09 3.15 -19.84
C GLU A 77 18.02 4.66 -20.17
N ARG A 78 17.88 5.49 -19.13
CA ARG A 78 17.87 6.95 -19.18
C ARG A 78 17.02 7.51 -20.33
N PRO A 79 15.68 7.46 -20.21
CA PRO A 79 14.79 8.02 -21.22
C PRO A 79 15.04 9.52 -21.43
N ASP A 80 14.70 10.05 -22.60
CA ASP A 80 14.89 11.47 -22.93
C ASP A 80 13.99 12.39 -22.10
N VAL A 81 12.80 11.91 -21.68
CA VAL A 81 11.80 12.67 -20.92
C VAL A 81 10.99 11.72 -20.03
N ILE A 82 10.62 12.17 -18.86
CA ILE A 82 9.64 11.54 -17.99
C ILE A 82 8.31 12.27 -18.12
N LEU A 83 7.26 11.55 -18.51
CA LEU A 83 5.87 12.00 -18.41
C LEU A 83 5.28 11.46 -17.11
N ASN A 84 5.18 12.29 -16.09
CA ASN A 84 4.65 11.92 -14.79
C ASN A 84 3.16 12.23 -14.70
N VAL A 85 2.33 11.20 -14.47
CA VAL A 85 0.88 11.36 -14.29
C VAL A 85 0.56 11.52 -12.83
N VAL A 86 0.03 12.68 -12.48
CA VAL A 86 -0.32 13.09 -11.11
C VAL A 86 -1.83 13.17 -10.97
N ASP A 87 -2.41 12.51 -9.96
CA ASP A 87 -3.82 12.65 -9.61
C ASP A 87 -4.06 13.97 -8.88
N ALA A 88 -4.72 14.91 -9.55
CA ALA A 88 -5.07 16.22 -9.02
C ALA A 88 -5.96 16.16 -7.76
N SER A 89 -6.75 15.10 -7.62
CA SER A 89 -7.65 14.93 -6.47
C SER A 89 -6.93 14.48 -5.19
N ASN A 90 -5.65 14.04 -5.32
CA ASN A 90 -4.75 13.60 -4.25
C ASN A 90 -3.32 14.12 -4.48
N ILE A 91 -3.22 15.42 -4.79
CA ILE A 91 -1.98 16.04 -5.29
C ILE A 91 -0.80 15.85 -4.32
N GLU A 92 -0.98 16.08 -3.02
CA GLU A 92 0.09 15.97 -2.02
C GLU A 92 0.78 14.60 -2.04
N ARG A 93 -0.02 13.53 -2.07
CA ARG A 93 0.49 12.16 -2.12
C ARG A 93 1.23 11.86 -3.43
N ASN A 94 0.71 12.37 -4.53
CA ASN A 94 1.29 12.10 -5.86
C ASN A 94 2.57 12.89 -6.10
N LEU A 95 2.69 14.10 -5.53
CA LEU A 95 3.90 14.91 -5.63
C LEU A 95 5.11 14.28 -4.94
N TYR A 96 4.93 13.34 -4.02
CA TYR A 96 6.05 12.64 -3.37
C TYR A 96 6.92 11.90 -4.40
N LEU A 97 6.30 11.14 -5.30
CA LEU A 97 7.01 10.52 -6.42
C LEU A 97 7.60 11.57 -7.36
N THR A 98 6.85 12.63 -7.65
CA THR A 98 7.30 13.73 -8.54
C THR A 98 8.62 14.33 -8.05
N VAL A 99 8.71 14.64 -6.76
CA VAL A 99 9.94 15.21 -6.16
C VAL A 99 11.13 14.28 -6.34
N GLN A 100 10.95 12.98 -6.16
CA GLN A 100 12.01 12.00 -6.38
C GLN A 100 12.42 11.90 -7.88
N LEU A 101 11.44 11.96 -8.79
CA LEU A 101 11.75 11.97 -10.24
C LEU A 101 12.56 13.20 -10.66
N MET A 102 12.34 14.34 -10.00
CA MET A 102 13.11 15.57 -10.26
C MET A 102 14.59 15.45 -9.83
N GLU A 103 14.87 14.60 -8.85
CA GLU A 103 16.25 14.34 -8.39
C GLU A 103 17.05 13.46 -9.37
N VAL A 104 16.38 12.69 -10.25
CA VAL A 104 17.01 11.72 -11.19
C VAL A 104 17.79 12.43 -12.32
N GLY A 105 17.55 13.73 -12.55
CA GLY A 105 18.25 14.51 -13.57
C GLY A 105 17.83 14.17 -15.00
N ILE A 106 16.56 13.89 -15.20
CA ILE A 106 15.90 13.72 -16.48
C ILE A 106 14.78 14.77 -16.59
N PRO A 107 14.56 15.41 -17.77
CA PRO A 107 13.44 16.33 -17.95
C PRO A 107 12.09 15.71 -17.57
N VAL A 108 11.29 16.42 -16.79
CA VAL A 108 9.99 15.98 -16.31
C VAL A 108 8.88 16.85 -16.86
N VAL A 109 7.83 16.22 -17.37
CA VAL A 109 6.56 16.86 -17.72
C VAL A 109 5.48 16.26 -16.83
N ILE A 110 4.66 17.08 -16.21
CA ILE A 110 3.58 16.65 -15.34
C ILE A 110 2.26 16.70 -16.11
N ALA A 111 1.59 15.55 -16.22
CA ALA A 111 0.18 15.48 -16.61
C ALA A 111 -0.68 15.47 -15.35
N LEU A 112 -1.23 16.62 -14.99
CA LEU A 112 -2.12 16.78 -13.84
C LEU A 112 -3.50 16.27 -14.22
N ASN A 113 -3.72 14.98 -13.97
CA ASN A 113 -4.90 14.23 -14.39
C ASN A 113 -6.04 14.28 -13.36
N MET A 114 -7.24 13.87 -13.77
CA MET A 114 -8.45 13.86 -12.92
C MET A 114 -8.86 15.26 -12.46
N MET A 115 -8.62 16.30 -13.27
CA MET A 115 -9.00 17.67 -12.97
C MET A 115 -10.52 17.84 -12.79
N ASP A 116 -11.33 17.05 -13.47
CA ASP A 116 -12.79 17.03 -13.28
C ASP A 116 -13.17 16.56 -11.85
N ILE A 117 -12.48 15.56 -11.32
CA ILE A 117 -12.69 15.07 -9.94
C ILE A 117 -12.20 16.12 -8.94
N ALA A 118 -11.01 16.69 -9.15
CA ALA A 118 -10.46 17.73 -8.27
C ALA A 118 -11.40 18.94 -8.19
N ARG A 119 -11.87 19.46 -9.34
CA ARG A 119 -12.83 20.56 -9.40
C ARG A 119 -14.17 20.21 -8.77
N SER A 120 -14.66 18.98 -8.93
CA SER A 120 -15.90 18.53 -8.27
C SER A 120 -15.78 18.50 -6.73
N LYS A 121 -14.58 18.27 -6.22
CA LYS A 121 -14.25 18.34 -4.79
C LYS A 121 -14.00 19.77 -4.30
N GLY A 122 -14.05 20.76 -5.20
CA GLY A 122 -13.81 22.17 -4.88
C GLY A 122 -12.33 22.56 -4.81
N TYR A 123 -11.43 21.73 -5.35
CA TYR A 123 -10.02 22.09 -5.48
C TYR A 123 -9.84 22.98 -6.72
N ASP A 124 -9.25 24.14 -6.50
CA ASP A 124 -8.78 25.02 -7.56
C ASP A 124 -7.25 25.04 -7.51
N ILE A 125 -6.63 24.37 -8.49
CA ILE A 125 -5.18 24.17 -8.53
C ILE A 125 -4.62 25.10 -9.60
N ASP A 126 -3.74 26.01 -9.19
CA ASP A 126 -2.98 26.83 -10.12
C ASP A 126 -1.84 26.02 -10.73
N SER A 127 -2.10 25.45 -11.91
CA SER A 127 -1.14 24.62 -12.64
C SER A 127 0.10 25.40 -13.11
N GLU A 128 -0.04 26.71 -13.38
CA GLU A 128 1.08 27.58 -13.76
C GLU A 128 1.99 27.86 -12.56
N ALA A 129 1.40 28.17 -11.40
CA ALA A 129 2.16 28.33 -10.15
C ALA A 129 2.86 27.03 -9.74
N LEU A 130 2.23 25.88 -9.91
CA LEU A 130 2.82 24.56 -9.68
C LEU A 130 4.02 24.34 -10.59
N GLY A 131 3.89 24.62 -11.88
CA GLY A 131 4.98 24.51 -12.85
C GLY A 131 6.17 25.43 -12.51
N LYS A 132 5.91 26.66 -12.08
CA LYS A 132 6.95 27.60 -11.62
C LYS A 132 7.65 27.11 -10.35
N ALA A 133 6.90 26.56 -9.41
CA ALA A 133 7.45 26.04 -8.15
C ALA A 133 8.37 24.81 -8.38
N LEU A 134 7.96 23.92 -9.26
CA LEU A 134 8.69 22.69 -9.60
C LEU A 134 9.73 22.88 -10.73
N GLY A 135 9.66 23.99 -11.45
CA GLY A 135 10.56 24.24 -12.59
C GLY A 135 10.35 23.29 -13.76
N CYS A 136 9.12 22.84 -13.99
CA CYS A 136 8.75 21.93 -15.07
C CYS A 136 7.38 22.27 -15.67
N ASN A 137 7.09 21.71 -16.86
CA ASN A 137 5.80 21.92 -17.51
C ASN A 137 4.72 21.09 -16.83
N VAL A 138 3.61 21.75 -16.45
CA VAL A 138 2.43 21.11 -15.89
C VAL A 138 1.26 21.33 -16.83
N ILE A 139 0.63 20.23 -17.27
CA ILE A 139 -0.51 20.26 -18.20
C ILE A 139 -1.71 19.64 -17.49
N GLU A 140 -2.81 20.40 -17.43
CA GLU A 140 -4.08 19.90 -16.91
C GLU A 140 -4.67 18.87 -17.88
N ALA A 141 -5.15 17.77 -17.32
CA ALA A 141 -5.69 16.67 -18.10
C ALA A 141 -6.93 16.04 -17.45
N THR A 142 -7.83 15.59 -18.30
CA THR A 142 -8.91 14.67 -17.97
C THR A 142 -8.84 13.51 -18.97
N ALA A 143 -7.90 12.59 -18.72
CA ALA A 143 -7.58 11.53 -19.68
C ALA A 143 -8.80 10.68 -20.09
N ALA A 144 -9.76 10.45 -19.18
CA ALA A 144 -11.00 9.75 -19.47
C ALA A 144 -11.79 10.42 -20.63
N LYS A 145 -11.82 11.75 -20.65
CA LYS A 145 -12.48 12.56 -21.69
C LYS A 145 -11.57 12.88 -22.88
N GLY A 146 -10.25 12.67 -22.73
CA GLY A 146 -9.24 12.99 -23.74
C GLY A 146 -8.77 14.45 -23.71
N GLU A 147 -9.17 15.24 -22.70
CA GLU A 147 -8.75 16.62 -22.53
C GLU A 147 -7.28 16.70 -22.11
N GLY A 148 -6.53 17.69 -22.62
CA GLY A 148 -5.11 17.91 -22.35
C GLY A 148 -4.14 17.04 -23.14
N MET A 149 -4.62 16.03 -23.92
CA MET A 149 -3.74 15.06 -24.60
C MET A 149 -2.92 15.68 -25.73
N GLU A 150 -3.48 16.62 -26.50
CA GLU A 150 -2.75 17.31 -27.58
C GLU A 150 -1.74 18.31 -27.02
N GLU A 151 -2.03 18.97 -25.91
CA GLU A 151 -1.11 19.86 -25.22
C GLU A 151 0.10 19.07 -24.69
N ILE A 152 -0.14 17.90 -24.09
CA ILE A 152 0.94 16.99 -23.65
C ILE A 152 1.85 16.64 -24.83
N LYS A 153 1.32 16.25 -25.99
CA LYS A 153 2.12 15.95 -27.19
C LYS A 153 2.95 17.15 -27.64
N THR A 154 2.35 18.33 -27.65
CA THR A 154 3.03 19.57 -28.07
C THR A 154 4.21 19.86 -27.16
N VAL A 155 4.04 19.78 -25.84
CA VAL A 155 5.10 19.98 -24.87
C VAL A 155 6.18 18.90 -24.98
N LEU A 156 5.79 17.62 -25.08
CA LEU A 156 6.72 16.51 -25.24
C LEU A 156 7.59 16.63 -26.51
N SER A 157 7.04 17.23 -27.59
CA SER A 157 7.79 17.46 -28.83
C SER A 157 8.87 18.54 -28.67
N GLY A 158 8.58 19.58 -27.89
CA GLY A 158 9.44 20.76 -27.71
C GLY A 158 10.49 20.63 -26.59
N ILE A 159 10.35 19.66 -25.68
CA ILE A 159 11.23 19.55 -24.51
C ILE A 159 12.65 19.12 -24.91
N SER A 160 13.65 19.75 -24.30
CA SER A 160 15.08 19.50 -24.51
C SER A 160 15.71 18.82 -23.30
N ALA A 161 16.84 18.15 -23.47
CA ALA A 161 17.61 17.57 -22.38
C ALA A 161 18.15 18.62 -21.38
N ALA A 162 18.16 19.91 -21.77
CA ALA A 162 18.54 21.00 -20.89
C ALA A 162 17.40 21.48 -19.95
N ASP A 163 16.16 21.07 -20.20
CA ASP A 163 14.97 21.49 -19.43
C ASP A 163 14.83 20.63 -18.15
N LEU A 164 15.87 20.67 -17.30
CA LEU A 164 15.86 19.93 -16.04
C LEU A 164 14.96 20.61 -15.01
N PRO A 165 14.17 19.84 -14.25
CA PRO A 165 13.35 20.38 -13.18
C PRO A 165 14.22 20.87 -12.02
N ARG A 166 13.61 21.68 -11.13
CA ARG A 166 14.29 22.12 -9.90
C ARG A 166 14.13 21.07 -8.83
N SER A 167 15.22 20.53 -8.32
CA SER A 167 15.18 19.71 -7.12
C SER A 167 14.72 20.52 -5.92
N VAL A 168 14.00 19.88 -5.02
CA VAL A 168 13.54 20.48 -3.76
C VAL A 168 14.74 20.77 -2.88
N THR A 169 14.71 21.91 -2.17
CA THR A 169 15.71 22.29 -1.18
C THR A 169 15.24 21.82 0.19
N PHE A 170 16.12 21.18 0.94
CA PHE A 170 15.90 20.71 2.30
C PHE A 170 16.34 21.75 3.34
N SER A 171 16.29 21.41 4.62
CA SER A 171 16.79 22.28 5.69
C SER A 171 18.29 22.54 5.55
N GLU A 172 18.76 23.66 6.12
CA GLU A 172 20.15 24.14 5.96
C GLU A 172 21.19 23.13 6.45
N ASP A 173 20.89 22.42 7.54
CA ASP A 173 21.74 21.36 8.10
C ASP A 173 21.85 20.14 7.15
N VAL A 174 20.75 19.69 6.58
CA VAL A 174 20.71 18.60 5.60
C VAL A 174 21.44 19.01 4.33
N GLU A 175 21.17 20.23 3.78
CA GLU A 175 21.82 20.72 2.57
C GLU A 175 23.33 20.88 2.75
N SER A 176 23.81 21.26 3.95
CA SER A 176 25.26 21.36 4.22
C SER A 176 25.92 19.99 4.12
N VAL A 177 25.31 18.93 4.64
CA VAL A 177 25.85 17.57 4.53
C VAL A 177 25.73 17.03 3.11
N LEU A 178 24.62 17.30 2.40
CA LEU A 178 24.48 16.92 1.00
C LEU A 178 25.54 17.58 0.11
N SER A 179 25.87 18.86 0.36
CA SER A 179 26.94 19.57 -0.35
C SER A 179 28.32 18.96 -0.07
N LEU A 180 28.56 18.54 1.17
CA LEU A 180 29.81 17.83 1.53
C LEU A 180 29.88 16.48 0.81
N ILE A 181 28.78 15.70 0.82
CA ILE A 181 28.70 14.42 0.09
C ILE A 181 28.98 14.66 -1.41
N ASP A 182 28.33 15.67 -2.00
CA ASP A 182 28.51 16.01 -3.42
C ASP A 182 29.96 16.25 -3.76
N SER A 183 30.70 16.95 -2.91
CA SER A 183 32.13 17.21 -3.11
C SER A 183 33.01 15.93 -3.08
N LYS A 184 32.52 14.86 -2.43
CA LYS A 184 33.24 13.60 -2.25
C LYS A 184 32.71 12.48 -3.19
N LEU A 185 31.71 12.75 -4.03
CA LEU A 185 31.23 11.79 -5.03
C LEU A 185 32.36 11.49 -6.04
N HIS A 186 32.34 10.27 -6.58
CA HIS A 186 33.24 9.85 -7.65
C HIS A 186 33.19 10.82 -8.84
N SER A 187 34.33 11.03 -9.49
CA SER A 187 34.45 11.95 -10.65
C SER A 187 33.72 11.45 -11.90
N ASP A 188 33.37 10.18 -11.96
CA ASP A 188 32.60 9.54 -13.03
C ASP A 188 31.07 9.66 -12.87
N VAL A 189 30.60 10.16 -11.71
CA VAL A 189 29.20 10.47 -11.49
C VAL A 189 28.80 11.68 -12.33
N PRO A 190 27.84 11.52 -13.30
CA PRO A 190 27.39 12.62 -14.15
C PRO A 190 26.75 13.76 -13.34
N ASP A 191 26.97 15.00 -13.76
CA ASP A 191 26.50 16.20 -13.04
C ASP A 191 24.99 16.19 -12.79
N ASN A 192 24.20 15.69 -13.74
CA ASN A 192 22.75 15.67 -13.64
C ASN A 192 22.19 14.66 -12.65
N ILE A 193 22.97 13.67 -12.18
CA ILE A 193 22.55 12.70 -11.15
C ILE A 193 23.23 12.92 -9.80
N ARG A 194 24.11 13.91 -9.68
CA ARG A 194 24.86 14.17 -8.44
C ARG A 194 23.92 14.43 -7.26
N ARG A 195 22.83 15.17 -7.48
CA ARG A 195 21.81 15.40 -6.45
C ARG A 195 21.18 14.09 -5.97
N TRP A 196 20.77 13.22 -6.89
CA TRP A 196 20.25 11.90 -6.57
C TRP A 196 21.27 11.06 -5.78
N ALA A 197 22.50 11.00 -6.27
CA ALA A 197 23.56 10.24 -5.61
C ALA A 197 23.84 10.76 -4.19
N SER A 198 23.91 12.08 -3.99
CA SER A 198 24.11 12.69 -2.66
C SER A 198 23.01 12.33 -1.69
N VAL A 199 21.74 12.39 -2.14
CA VAL A 199 20.58 12.02 -1.31
C VAL A 199 20.63 10.52 -0.97
N LYS A 200 20.98 9.64 -1.93
CA LYS A 200 21.10 8.19 -1.69
C LYS A 200 22.21 7.82 -0.73
N VAL A 201 23.33 8.52 -0.79
CA VAL A 201 24.43 8.38 0.19
C VAL A 201 23.96 8.83 1.57
N PHE A 202 23.25 9.95 1.68
CA PHE A 202 22.70 10.45 2.94
C PHE A 202 21.68 9.48 3.53
N GLU A 203 20.77 8.92 2.71
CA GLU A 203 19.78 7.90 3.11
C GLU A 203 20.43 6.56 3.52
N LYS A 204 21.74 6.37 3.35
CA LYS A 204 22.47 5.11 3.54
C LYS A 204 21.86 3.96 2.70
N ASP A 205 21.39 4.29 1.48
CA ASP A 205 20.82 3.31 0.55
C ASP A 205 21.84 2.23 0.15
N SER A 206 21.39 1.04 -0.18
CA SER A 206 22.26 -0.07 -0.60
C SER A 206 23.14 0.23 -1.82
N SER A 207 22.71 1.18 -2.67
CA SER A 207 23.47 1.66 -3.84
C SER A 207 24.49 2.76 -3.52
N SER A 208 24.62 3.20 -2.27
CA SER A 208 25.48 4.31 -1.88
C SER A 208 26.96 4.04 -2.18
N SER A 209 27.41 2.79 -2.06
CA SER A 209 28.78 2.37 -2.39
C SER A 209 29.17 2.57 -3.85
N ASP A 210 28.19 2.69 -4.75
CA ASP A 210 28.43 2.91 -6.17
C ASP A 210 28.81 4.37 -6.48
N TYR A 211 28.56 5.29 -5.55
CA TYR A 211 28.71 6.72 -5.75
C TYR A 211 29.87 7.33 -4.95
N ILE A 212 30.27 6.72 -3.83
CA ILE A 212 31.27 7.28 -2.93
C ILE A 212 32.15 6.17 -2.30
N SER A 213 33.46 6.44 -2.17
CA SER A 213 34.42 5.56 -1.47
C SER A 213 34.82 6.10 -0.10
N GLU A 214 34.59 7.38 0.15
CA GLU A 214 34.95 8.01 1.41
C GLU A 214 33.88 7.84 2.44
N ASP A 215 34.24 7.62 3.70
CA ASP A 215 33.30 7.55 4.80
C ASP A 215 32.78 8.96 5.17
N VAL A 216 31.44 9.09 5.18
CA VAL A 216 30.71 10.30 5.55
C VAL A 216 29.74 10.03 6.70
N SER A 217 29.84 8.86 7.33
CA SER A 217 28.90 8.40 8.36
C SER A 217 28.86 9.34 9.57
N SER A 218 30.03 9.91 9.95
CA SER A 218 30.10 10.81 11.12
C SER A 218 29.35 12.13 10.93
N GLU A 219 29.25 12.63 9.70
CA GLU A 219 28.51 13.85 9.37
C GLU A 219 27.01 13.58 9.32
N ILE A 220 26.61 12.44 8.78
CA ILE A 220 25.23 12.01 8.72
C ILE A 220 24.71 11.73 10.15
N GLU A 221 25.48 11.05 10.99
CA GLU A 221 25.13 10.78 12.38
C GLU A 221 24.89 12.05 13.21
N LYS A 222 25.60 13.14 12.95
CA LYS A 222 25.33 14.42 13.61
C LYS A 222 23.95 14.97 13.29
N VAL A 223 23.49 14.83 12.05
CA VAL A 223 22.15 15.25 11.63
C VAL A 223 21.10 14.31 12.22
N GLU A 224 21.35 12.98 12.20
CA GLU A 224 20.47 12.00 12.83
C GLU A 224 20.26 12.29 14.31
N LEU A 225 21.33 12.62 15.05
CA LEU A 225 21.26 13.01 16.46
C LEU A 225 20.52 14.33 16.68
N ALA A 226 20.66 15.30 15.79
CA ALA A 226 19.98 16.59 15.89
C ALA A 226 18.47 16.48 15.66
N HIS A 227 18.05 15.58 14.77
CA HIS A 227 16.64 15.33 14.42
C HIS A 227 16.00 14.22 15.26
N ASP A 228 16.76 13.48 16.09
CA ASP A 228 16.32 12.29 16.85
C ASP A 228 15.65 11.25 15.94
N ASP A 229 16.17 11.09 14.70
CA ASP A 229 15.61 10.17 13.70
C ASP A 229 16.72 9.65 12.76
N ILE A 230 16.42 8.59 12.00
CA ILE A 230 17.31 8.02 11.00
C ILE A 230 17.33 8.85 9.71
N SER A 231 18.45 8.86 9.00
CA SER A 231 18.67 9.68 7.79
C SER A 231 17.59 9.48 6.71
N GLU A 232 17.11 8.26 6.50
CA GLU A 232 16.02 7.97 5.56
C GLU A 232 14.71 8.69 5.97
N ALA A 233 14.32 8.62 7.26
CA ALA A 233 13.13 9.27 7.76
C ALA A 233 13.24 10.81 7.70
N ILE A 234 14.41 11.36 7.99
CA ILE A 234 14.66 12.79 7.85
C ILE A 234 14.38 13.25 6.42
N ILE A 235 14.91 12.57 5.42
CA ILE A 235 14.66 12.93 4.01
C ILE A 235 13.18 12.79 3.62
N ILE A 236 12.50 11.77 4.11
CA ILE A 236 11.06 11.61 3.90
C ILE A 236 10.30 12.82 4.44
N ASP A 237 10.56 13.22 5.68
CA ASP A 237 9.91 14.37 6.32
C ASP A 237 10.23 15.68 5.61
N GLN A 238 11.48 15.88 5.17
CA GLN A 238 11.89 17.05 4.40
C GLN A 238 11.15 17.14 3.05
N ARG A 239 11.00 16.03 2.32
CA ARG A 239 10.23 15.99 1.08
C ARG A 239 8.75 16.32 1.34
N TYR A 240 8.15 15.75 2.38
CA TYR A 240 6.75 16.05 2.74
C TYR A 240 6.55 17.52 3.11
N ASN A 241 7.43 18.10 3.91
CA ASN A 241 7.35 19.51 4.30
C ASN A 241 7.43 20.42 3.05
N ALA A 242 8.35 20.14 2.15
CA ALA A 242 8.46 20.90 0.90
C ALA A 242 7.22 20.75 -0.01
N ILE A 243 6.65 19.56 -0.08
CA ILE A 243 5.40 19.32 -0.83
C ILE A 243 4.25 20.11 -0.21
N CYS A 244 4.09 20.07 1.11
CA CYS A 244 3.06 20.84 1.81
C CYS A 244 3.21 22.35 1.55
N ASP A 245 4.44 22.86 1.55
CA ASP A 245 4.72 24.27 1.24
C ASP A 245 4.36 24.63 -0.21
N ILE A 246 4.66 23.79 -1.17
CA ILE A 246 4.29 23.97 -2.58
C ILE A 246 2.78 23.94 -2.72
N VAL A 247 2.13 22.90 -2.21
CA VAL A 247 0.67 22.71 -2.33
C VAL A 247 -0.10 23.85 -1.66
N SER A 248 0.36 24.32 -0.50
CA SER A 248 -0.27 25.47 0.19
C SER A 248 -0.29 26.76 -0.63
N LYS A 249 0.68 26.96 -1.51
CA LYS A 249 0.81 28.12 -2.39
C LYS A 249 0.03 27.98 -3.70
N VAL A 250 -0.16 26.73 -4.15
CA VAL A 250 -0.76 26.40 -5.45
C VAL A 250 -2.24 26.07 -5.35
N LEU A 251 -2.65 25.51 -4.20
CA LEU A 251 -4.05 25.18 -3.97
C LEU A 251 -4.79 26.43 -3.45
N ALA A 252 -5.50 27.10 -4.33
CA ALA A 252 -6.39 28.16 -3.91
C ALA A 252 -7.52 27.55 -3.07
N GLN A 253 -7.51 27.82 -1.75
CA GLN A 253 -8.62 27.43 -0.91
C GLN A 253 -9.84 28.26 -1.31
N PRO A 254 -10.99 27.65 -1.63
CA PRO A 254 -12.20 28.41 -1.89
C PRO A 254 -12.48 29.32 -0.69
N ALA A 255 -12.84 30.58 -0.95
CA ALA A 255 -13.10 31.60 0.06
C ALA A 255 -14.19 31.26 1.11
N GLY A 256 -14.74 30.05 1.05
CA GLY A 256 -15.75 29.48 1.98
C GLY A 256 -15.26 28.36 2.89
N GLY A 257 -13.94 28.08 2.94
CA GLY A 257 -13.42 26.92 3.66
C GLY A 257 -13.72 25.60 2.92
N ARG A 258 -12.87 24.59 3.14
CA ARG A 258 -13.07 23.22 2.62
C ARG A 258 -14.49 22.77 2.96
N ARG A 259 -15.35 22.57 1.96
CA ARG A 259 -16.66 21.97 2.19
C ARG A 259 -16.41 20.57 2.77
N ARG A 260 -16.56 20.46 4.09
CA ARG A 260 -16.46 19.17 4.78
C ARG A 260 -17.47 18.22 4.15
N THR A 261 -16.96 17.20 3.50
CA THR A 261 -17.81 16.11 2.96
C THR A 261 -18.42 15.32 4.12
N ALA A 262 -19.49 14.58 3.85
CA ALA A 262 -20.03 13.66 4.85
C ALA A 262 -18.97 12.64 5.32
N SER A 263 -18.06 12.25 4.42
CA SER A 263 -16.92 11.38 4.72
C SER A 263 -15.95 12.02 5.72
N ASP A 264 -15.59 13.30 5.53
CA ASP A 264 -14.68 14.00 6.45
C ASP A 264 -15.26 14.11 7.87
N ARG A 265 -16.59 14.25 8.00
CA ARG A 265 -17.27 14.26 9.32
C ARG A 265 -17.27 12.89 9.97
N ILE A 266 -17.48 11.84 9.18
CA ILE A 266 -17.40 10.45 9.66
C ILE A 266 -15.96 10.17 10.10
N ASP A 267 -14.96 10.61 9.33
CA ASP A 267 -13.55 10.44 9.62
C ASP A 267 -13.16 11.13 10.92
N ASP A 268 -13.56 12.39 11.13
CA ASP A 268 -13.32 13.14 12.38
C ASP A 268 -13.87 12.40 13.62
N ILE A 269 -15.01 11.71 13.48
CA ILE A 269 -15.63 10.96 14.59
C ILE A 269 -14.93 9.62 14.78
N VAL A 270 -14.71 8.87 13.69
CA VAL A 270 -14.19 7.51 13.72
C VAL A 270 -12.70 7.47 14.06
N THR A 271 -11.92 8.46 13.62
CA THR A 271 -10.50 8.60 13.97
C THR A 271 -10.26 9.46 15.20
N GLY A 272 -11.32 10.03 15.75
CA GLY A 272 -11.27 10.89 16.94
C GLY A 272 -10.64 10.20 18.16
N ARG A 273 -9.79 10.93 18.89
CA ARG A 273 -9.02 10.40 20.01
C ARG A 273 -9.89 9.78 21.13
N LEU A 274 -11.11 10.29 21.31
CA LEU A 274 -12.03 9.86 22.38
C LEU A 274 -13.00 8.78 21.89
N PHE A 275 -13.51 8.90 20.65
CA PHE A 275 -14.56 8.03 20.12
C PHE A 275 -14.03 6.90 19.24
N GLY A 276 -12.80 6.99 18.71
CA GLY A 276 -12.23 5.99 17.81
C GLY A 276 -12.20 4.58 18.43
N PHE A 277 -11.75 4.46 19.68
CA PHE A 277 -11.72 3.16 20.38
C PHE A 277 -13.11 2.58 20.68
N PRO A 278 -14.06 3.33 21.31
CA PRO A 278 -15.42 2.82 21.53
C PRO A 278 -16.13 2.40 20.26
N ILE A 279 -15.98 3.19 19.17
CA ILE A 279 -16.58 2.86 17.86
C ILE A 279 -15.97 1.60 17.29
N PHE A 280 -14.65 1.45 17.36
CA PHE A 280 -13.96 0.24 16.92
C PHE A 280 -14.47 -1.00 17.65
N PHE A 281 -14.53 -0.98 18.98
CA PHE A 281 -15.06 -2.09 19.77
C PHE A 281 -16.54 -2.36 19.46
N GLY A 282 -17.34 -1.32 19.24
CA GLY A 282 -18.75 -1.45 18.86
C GLY A 282 -18.92 -2.13 17.50
N ILE A 283 -18.17 -1.73 16.49
CA ILE A 283 -18.21 -2.34 15.15
C ILE A 283 -17.72 -3.79 15.20
N MET A 284 -16.64 -4.06 15.91
CA MET A 284 -16.13 -5.43 16.06
C MET A 284 -17.13 -6.32 16.82
N ALA A 285 -17.72 -5.81 17.90
CA ALA A 285 -18.78 -6.53 18.63
C ALA A 285 -19.97 -6.84 17.71
N LEU A 286 -20.36 -5.91 16.83
CA LEU A 286 -21.41 -6.14 15.85
C LEU A 286 -21.02 -7.23 14.85
N VAL A 287 -19.81 -7.19 14.28
CA VAL A 287 -19.30 -8.22 13.35
C VAL A 287 -19.33 -9.60 14.00
N TYR A 288 -18.78 -9.72 15.21
CA TYR A 288 -18.78 -10.99 15.93
C TYR A 288 -20.17 -11.44 16.31
N SER A 289 -21.06 -10.52 16.69
CA SER A 289 -22.46 -10.86 17.00
C SER A 289 -23.19 -11.43 15.79
N VAL A 290 -23.05 -10.81 14.63
CA VAL A 290 -23.68 -11.28 13.38
C VAL A 290 -23.07 -12.59 12.89
N ALA A 291 -21.78 -12.84 13.15
CA ALA A 291 -21.13 -14.08 12.74
C ALA A 291 -21.35 -15.25 13.71
N MET A 292 -21.35 -15.00 15.04
CA MET A 292 -21.16 -16.07 16.04
C MET A 292 -22.29 -16.18 17.07
N LEU A 293 -23.11 -15.13 17.27
CA LEU A 293 -24.14 -15.17 18.32
C LEU A 293 -25.26 -16.14 17.95
N GLU A 294 -25.81 -16.85 18.93
CA GLU A 294 -27.00 -17.70 18.75
C GLU A 294 -28.15 -16.89 18.13
N GLY A 295 -28.74 -17.41 17.07
CA GLY A 295 -29.78 -16.71 16.32
C GLY A 295 -29.29 -15.76 15.25
N SER A 296 -27.98 -15.65 15.04
CA SER A 296 -27.38 -14.85 13.95
C SER A 296 -27.40 -15.61 12.62
N PRO A 297 -27.26 -14.90 11.48
CA PRO A 297 -27.15 -15.55 10.16
C PRO A 297 -26.03 -16.58 10.08
N GLY A 298 -24.86 -16.29 10.68
CA GLY A 298 -23.73 -17.22 10.73
C GLY A 298 -24.06 -18.49 11.53
N TRP A 299 -24.70 -18.32 12.68
CA TRP A 299 -25.14 -19.43 13.51
C TRP A 299 -26.20 -20.32 12.83
N TYR A 300 -27.21 -19.73 12.22
CA TYR A 300 -28.23 -20.51 11.49
C TYR A 300 -27.64 -21.31 10.34
N ALA A 301 -26.73 -20.73 9.57
CA ALA A 301 -26.08 -21.45 8.48
C ALA A 301 -25.22 -22.61 8.98
N THR A 302 -24.53 -22.43 10.10
CA THR A 302 -23.72 -23.45 10.77
C THR A 302 -24.56 -24.54 11.35
N ASP A 303 -25.64 -24.21 12.06
CA ASP A 303 -26.59 -25.14 12.66
C ASP A 303 -27.30 -26.00 11.59
N TRP A 304 -27.79 -25.38 10.53
CA TRP A 304 -28.37 -26.08 9.39
C TRP A 304 -27.39 -27.09 8.78
N LEU A 305 -26.14 -26.67 8.54
CA LEU A 305 -25.12 -27.54 7.93
C LEU A 305 -24.76 -28.71 8.87
N ASN A 306 -24.59 -28.46 10.15
CA ASN A 306 -24.28 -29.49 11.14
C ASN A 306 -25.42 -30.49 11.29
N THR A 307 -26.68 -30.02 11.34
CA THR A 307 -27.87 -30.88 11.37
C THR A 307 -27.94 -31.73 10.10
N TYR A 308 -27.76 -31.13 8.92
CA TYR A 308 -27.77 -31.88 7.66
C TYR A 308 -26.71 -32.97 7.62
N ILE A 309 -25.46 -32.62 8.00
CA ILE A 309 -24.35 -33.57 7.97
C ILE A 309 -24.54 -34.66 9.05
N GLY A 310 -24.92 -34.27 10.28
CA GLY A 310 -25.04 -35.18 11.43
C GLY A 310 -26.25 -36.10 11.33
N ASP A 311 -27.42 -35.58 10.95
CA ASP A 311 -28.66 -36.31 11.01
C ASP A 311 -29.06 -37.00 9.69
N GLU A 312 -28.55 -36.49 8.54
CA GLU A 312 -28.92 -37.07 7.24
C GLU A 312 -27.69 -37.74 6.56
N PHE A 313 -26.59 -37.01 6.39
CA PHE A 313 -25.46 -37.49 5.58
C PHE A 313 -24.67 -38.61 6.25
N ILE A 314 -24.27 -38.45 7.50
CA ILE A 314 -23.52 -39.49 8.22
C ILE A 314 -24.28 -40.76 8.39
N PRO A 315 -25.59 -40.76 8.81
CA PRO A 315 -26.40 -41.98 8.89
C PRO A 315 -26.59 -42.68 7.53
N MET A 316 -26.82 -41.90 6.45
CA MET A 316 -26.93 -42.45 5.10
C MET A 316 -25.68 -43.24 4.68
N VAL A 317 -24.48 -42.69 4.95
CA VAL A 317 -23.22 -43.37 4.64
C VAL A 317 -22.99 -44.57 5.56
N ALA A 318 -23.37 -44.46 6.82
CA ALA A 318 -23.29 -45.56 7.80
C ALA A 318 -24.16 -46.76 7.40
N ASP A 319 -25.42 -46.49 6.99
CA ASP A 319 -26.34 -47.52 6.49
C ASP A 319 -25.83 -48.16 5.20
N TRP A 320 -25.30 -47.41 4.30
CA TRP A 320 -24.69 -47.91 3.06
C TRP A 320 -23.49 -48.83 3.34
N LEU A 321 -22.60 -48.47 4.29
CA LEU A 321 -21.46 -49.30 4.70
C LEU A 321 -21.91 -50.62 5.34
N THR A 322 -22.93 -50.57 6.17
CA THR A 322 -23.49 -51.81 6.78
C THR A 322 -24.12 -52.74 5.76
N GLN A 323 -24.79 -52.19 4.71
CA GLN A 323 -25.35 -53.00 3.61
C GLN A 323 -24.29 -53.71 2.78
N ILE A 324 -23.07 -53.13 2.65
CA ILE A 324 -21.94 -53.74 1.95
C ILE A 324 -21.21 -54.76 2.84
N GLY A 325 -21.58 -54.88 4.13
CA GLY A 325 -20.99 -55.82 5.08
C GLY A 325 -19.65 -55.31 5.68
N VAL A 326 -19.46 -53.99 5.75
CA VAL A 326 -18.32 -53.37 6.45
C VAL A 326 -18.68 -53.22 7.93
N ASP A 327 -18.07 -54.07 8.76
CA ASP A 327 -18.30 -54.08 10.21
C ASP A 327 -17.01 -53.87 11.00
N GLY A 328 -17.12 -53.57 12.30
CA GLY A 328 -16.05 -53.54 13.27
C GLY A 328 -15.11 -52.32 13.10
N MET A 329 -13.79 -52.55 13.12
CA MET A 329 -12.77 -51.52 13.16
C MET A 329 -12.81 -50.60 11.93
N LEU A 330 -13.08 -51.14 10.74
CA LEU A 330 -13.15 -50.37 9.50
C LEU A 330 -14.34 -49.41 9.45
N TYR A 331 -15.49 -49.86 9.96
CA TYR A 331 -16.67 -49.01 10.13
C TYR A 331 -16.41 -47.82 11.06
N GLY A 332 -15.82 -48.09 12.25
CA GLY A 332 -15.46 -47.06 13.22
C GLY A 332 -14.44 -46.05 12.63
N LEU A 333 -13.43 -46.56 11.88
CA LEU A 333 -12.46 -45.69 11.24
C LEU A 333 -13.11 -44.72 10.22
N ILE A 334 -14.06 -45.22 9.42
CA ILE A 334 -14.72 -44.38 8.38
C ILE A 334 -15.71 -43.43 9.00
N VAL A 335 -16.65 -43.95 9.82
CA VAL A 335 -17.76 -43.16 10.34
C VAL A 335 -17.34 -42.27 11.50
N ASP A 336 -16.73 -42.85 12.54
CA ASP A 336 -16.38 -42.15 13.77
C ASP A 336 -15.06 -41.35 13.60
N GLY A 337 -14.14 -41.82 12.77
CA GLY A 337 -12.87 -41.16 12.52
C GLY A 337 -12.96 -40.13 11.39
N ILE A 338 -13.13 -40.60 10.15
CA ILE A 338 -13.02 -39.72 8.97
C ILE A 338 -14.23 -38.81 8.83
N LEU A 339 -15.45 -39.36 8.81
CA LEU A 339 -16.66 -38.57 8.58
C LEU A 339 -16.91 -37.57 9.71
N SER A 340 -16.80 -38.01 10.96
CA SER A 340 -16.96 -37.10 12.11
C SER A 340 -15.86 -36.03 12.17
N GLY A 341 -14.59 -36.38 11.84
CA GLY A 341 -13.52 -35.40 11.78
C GLY A 341 -13.70 -34.36 10.67
N VAL A 342 -14.09 -34.79 9.47
CA VAL A 342 -14.41 -33.89 8.35
C VAL A 342 -15.63 -33.01 8.66
N SER A 343 -16.67 -33.60 9.25
CA SER A 343 -17.89 -32.89 9.68
C SER A 343 -17.58 -31.77 10.67
N ALA A 344 -16.71 -32.04 11.66
CA ALA A 344 -16.33 -31.04 12.65
C ALA A 344 -15.63 -29.82 12.01
N VAL A 345 -14.84 -30.04 10.95
CA VAL A 345 -14.17 -28.93 10.22
C VAL A 345 -15.18 -28.19 9.32
N LEU A 346 -15.99 -28.92 8.57
CA LEU A 346 -17.00 -28.32 7.68
C LEU A 346 -18.05 -27.53 8.45
N GLY A 347 -18.38 -27.95 9.65
CA GLY A 347 -19.35 -27.30 10.51
C GLY A 347 -19.00 -25.86 10.87
N PHE A 348 -17.74 -25.49 10.93
CA PHE A 348 -17.31 -24.10 11.18
C PHE A 348 -17.28 -23.24 9.94
N LEU A 349 -17.32 -23.82 8.74
CA LEU A 349 -17.11 -23.10 7.48
C LEU A 349 -18.11 -21.96 7.25
N PRO A 350 -19.45 -22.15 7.43
CA PRO A 350 -20.42 -21.08 7.18
C PRO A 350 -20.22 -19.87 8.10
N GLN A 351 -19.95 -20.11 9.36
CA GLN A 351 -19.72 -19.05 10.36
C GLN A 351 -18.48 -18.23 10.01
N MET A 352 -17.39 -18.91 9.61
CA MET A 352 -16.17 -18.27 9.14
C MET A 352 -16.38 -17.46 7.86
N LEU A 353 -17.17 -17.98 6.92
CA LEU A 353 -17.47 -17.30 5.67
C LEU A 353 -18.23 -16.00 5.90
N VAL A 354 -19.24 -16.00 6.78
CA VAL A 354 -19.97 -14.77 7.15
C VAL A 354 -19.03 -13.75 7.80
N MET A 355 -18.17 -14.20 8.71
CA MET A 355 -17.22 -13.30 9.37
C MET A 355 -16.23 -12.67 8.36
N PHE A 356 -15.65 -13.46 7.46
CA PHE A 356 -14.75 -12.94 6.45
C PHE A 356 -15.44 -12.01 5.47
N LEU A 357 -16.68 -12.31 5.08
CA LEU A 357 -17.47 -11.41 4.23
C LEU A 357 -17.63 -10.03 4.88
N LEU A 358 -17.93 -9.98 6.18
CA LEU A 358 -18.07 -8.73 6.91
C LEU A 358 -16.74 -8.00 7.06
N LEU A 359 -15.63 -8.70 7.31
CA LEU A 359 -14.30 -8.11 7.40
C LEU A 359 -13.85 -7.51 6.06
N VAL A 360 -14.04 -8.22 4.95
CA VAL A 360 -13.75 -7.72 3.59
C VAL A 360 -14.59 -6.48 3.28
N LEU A 361 -15.87 -6.49 3.65
CA LEU A 361 -16.75 -5.34 3.45
C LEU A 361 -16.26 -4.11 4.24
N LEU A 362 -15.78 -4.29 5.46
CA LEU A 362 -15.16 -3.21 6.26
C LEU A 362 -13.84 -2.70 5.62
N GLU A 363 -13.07 -3.59 5.01
CA GLU A 363 -11.85 -3.25 4.29
C GLU A 363 -12.15 -2.41 3.04
N GLU A 364 -13.09 -2.85 2.21
CA GLU A 364 -13.51 -2.15 0.98
C GLU A 364 -14.10 -0.75 1.26
N VAL A 365 -14.85 -0.58 2.35
CA VAL A 365 -15.34 0.73 2.80
C VAL A 365 -14.20 1.64 3.31
N GLY A 366 -12.97 1.11 3.46
CA GLY A 366 -11.81 1.84 3.94
C GLY A 366 -11.80 2.04 5.47
N TYR A 367 -12.64 1.30 6.21
CA TYR A 367 -12.67 1.39 7.67
C TYR A 367 -11.38 0.88 8.31
N MET A 368 -10.77 -0.17 7.75
CA MET A 368 -9.54 -0.78 8.28
C MET A 368 -8.34 0.18 8.27
N SER A 369 -8.21 1.01 7.24
CA SER A 369 -7.14 2.02 7.17
C SER A 369 -7.29 3.10 8.25
N ARG A 370 -8.53 3.49 8.57
CA ARG A 370 -8.85 4.45 9.64
C ARG A 370 -8.50 3.88 11.02
N VAL A 371 -8.85 2.62 11.25
CA VAL A 371 -8.50 1.91 12.50
C VAL A 371 -6.99 1.75 12.66
N ALA A 372 -6.28 1.41 11.57
CA ALA A 372 -4.82 1.33 11.58
C ALA A 372 -4.17 2.65 12.03
N PHE A 373 -4.70 3.79 11.56
CA PHE A 373 -4.24 5.12 11.99
C PHE A 373 -4.46 5.37 13.50
N VAL A 374 -5.63 5.01 14.03
CA VAL A 374 -5.92 5.14 15.47
C VAL A 374 -4.99 4.26 16.31
N MET A 375 -4.74 3.02 15.82
CA MET A 375 -3.91 2.03 16.50
C MET A 375 -2.40 2.30 16.38
N ASP A 376 -1.96 3.07 15.40
CA ASP A 376 -0.54 3.35 15.14
C ASP A 376 0.17 3.89 16.39
N ARG A 377 -0.48 4.80 17.14
CA ARG A 377 0.07 5.34 18.39
C ARG A 377 0.37 4.27 19.44
N ILE A 378 -0.45 3.22 19.53
CA ILE A 378 -0.25 2.14 20.50
C ILE A 378 0.86 1.22 20.02
N PHE A 379 0.81 0.84 18.73
CA PHE A 379 1.75 -0.11 18.15
C PHE A 379 3.17 0.45 18.06
N ARG A 380 3.34 1.75 17.82
CA ARG A 380 4.65 2.42 17.89
C ARG A 380 5.33 2.28 19.24
N ARG A 381 4.59 2.20 20.36
CA ARG A 381 5.18 1.93 21.66
C ARG A 381 5.82 0.54 21.78
N PHE A 382 5.38 -0.39 20.94
CA PHE A 382 5.94 -1.74 20.85
C PHE A 382 6.94 -1.87 19.68
N GLY A 383 7.28 -0.77 19.01
CA GLY A 383 8.17 -0.75 17.87
C GLY A 383 7.57 -1.38 16.61
N LEU A 384 6.23 -1.34 16.47
CA LEU A 384 5.49 -1.85 15.31
C LEU A 384 4.69 -0.74 14.64
N SER A 385 4.49 -0.83 13.34
CA SER A 385 3.61 0.08 12.61
C SER A 385 2.13 -0.22 12.88
N GLY A 386 1.26 0.80 12.76
CA GLY A 386 -0.19 0.62 12.91
C GLY A 386 -0.80 -0.35 11.89
N LYS A 387 -0.15 -0.56 10.74
CA LYS A 387 -0.52 -1.57 9.74
C LYS A 387 -0.47 -2.99 10.31
N SER A 388 0.37 -3.26 11.32
CA SER A 388 0.47 -4.55 12.00
C SER A 388 -0.80 -4.95 12.75
N PHE A 389 -1.66 -3.98 13.07
CA PHE A 389 -2.92 -4.25 13.74
C PHE A 389 -3.92 -5.04 12.88
N ILE A 390 -3.96 -4.77 11.56
CA ILE A 390 -4.90 -5.43 10.63
C ILE A 390 -4.71 -6.95 10.60
N PRO A 391 -3.48 -7.49 10.37
CA PRO A 391 -3.22 -8.92 10.46
C PRO A 391 -3.59 -9.56 11.81
N LEU A 392 -3.30 -8.86 12.91
CA LEU A 392 -3.64 -9.34 14.25
C LEU A 392 -5.15 -9.42 14.45
N LEU A 393 -5.90 -8.41 13.97
CA LEU A 393 -7.35 -8.40 14.02
C LEU A 393 -7.96 -9.53 13.20
N VAL A 394 -7.53 -9.70 11.95
CA VAL A 394 -7.95 -10.82 11.09
C VAL A 394 -7.62 -12.16 11.74
N GLY A 395 -6.46 -12.24 12.42
CA GLY A 395 -5.99 -13.40 13.17
C GLY A 395 -6.91 -13.84 14.31
N THR A 396 -7.68 -12.91 14.90
CA THR A 396 -8.70 -13.25 15.92
C THR A 396 -9.83 -14.11 15.34
N GLY A 397 -10.12 -13.94 14.06
CA GLY A 397 -11.05 -14.82 13.34
C GLY A 397 -10.38 -16.11 12.87
N CYS A 398 -9.32 -15.99 12.10
CA CYS A 398 -8.54 -17.13 11.61
C CYS A 398 -7.07 -16.75 11.42
N GLY A 399 -6.16 -17.53 11.98
CA GLY A 399 -4.72 -17.26 11.92
C GLY A 399 -4.15 -17.28 10.50
N VAL A 400 -4.67 -18.13 9.60
CA VAL A 400 -4.14 -18.26 8.22
C VAL A 400 -4.31 -16.97 7.41
N PRO A 401 -5.51 -16.40 7.23
CA PRO A 401 -5.67 -15.10 6.58
C PRO A 401 -4.95 -13.96 7.31
N GLY A 402 -4.89 -14.01 8.66
CA GLY A 402 -4.12 -13.04 9.43
C GLY A 402 -2.64 -13.03 9.05
N VAL A 403 -2.00 -14.20 8.97
CA VAL A 403 -0.60 -14.31 8.51
C VAL A 403 -0.48 -13.87 7.04
N MET A 404 -1.44 -14.21 6.18
CA MET A 404 -1.41 -13.75 4.78
C MET A 404 -1.53 -12.23 4.67
N ALA A 405 -2.38 -11.60 5.48
CA ALA A 405 -2.52 -10.15 5.54
C ALA A 405 -1.23 -9.43 5.98
N SER A 406 -0.36 -10.09 6.75
CA SER A 406 0.93 -9.50 7.14
C SER A 406 1.86 -9.19 5.95
N ARG A 407 1.61 -9.79 4.77
CA ARG A 407 2.36 -9.50 3.53
C ARG A 407 2.21 -8.04 3.05
N THR A 408 1.16 -7.35 3.48
CA THR A 408 0.93 -5.93 3.15
C THR A 408 1.82 -4.97 3.96
N ILE A 409 2.55 -5.49 4.96
CA ILE A 409 3.48 -4.72 5.77
C ILE A 409 4.81 -4.58 5.02
N GLU A 410 5.20 -3.35 4.76
CA GLU A 410 6.41 -3.02 3.97
C GLU A 410 7.69 -3.35 4.74
N ASN A 411 7.76 -2.95 6.01
CA ASN A 411 8.93 -3.22 6.85
C ASN A 411 9.07 -4.71 7.17
N GLU A 412 10.19 -5.31 6.78
CA GLU A 412 10.44 -6.75 6.91
C GLU A 412 10.47 -7.22 8.37
N ARG A 413 11.02 -6.40 9.27
CA ARG A 413 11.07 -6.70 10.72
C ARG A 413 9.65 -6.75 11.29
N ASP A 414 8.85 -5.72 11.01
CA ASP A 414 7.47 -5.62 11.48
C ASP A 414 6.62 -6.75 10.91
N ARG A 415 6.81 -7.06 9.62
CA ARG A 415 6.14 -8.16 8.95
C ARG A 415 6.43 -9.51 9.62
N ARG A 416 7.71 -9.80 9.92
CA ARG A 416 8.12 -11.05 10.59
C ARG A 416 7.53 -11.14 11.99
N ILE A 417 7.62 -10.07 12.79
CA ILE A 417 7.07 -10.03 14.15
C ILE A 417 5.56 -10.20 14.11
N THR A 418 4.87 -9.47 13.23
CA THR A 418 3.41 -9.56 13.09
C THR A 418 2.98 -10.95 12.65
N ALA A 419 3.63 -11.57 11.66
CA ALA A 419 3.31 -12.92 11.21
C ALA A 419 3.48 -13.96 12.34
N MET A 420 4.52 -13.83 13.14
CA MET A 420 4.74 -14.71 14.30
C MET A 420 3.67 -14.49 15.39
N THR A 421 3.38 -13.24 15.75
CA THR A 421 2.44 -12.91 16.82
C THR A 421 0.99 -13.17 16.45
N THR A 422 0.61 -13.02 15.17
CA THR A 422 -0.75 -13.30 14.69
C THR A 422 -1.19 -14.72 14.99
N THR A 423 -0.28 -15.70 14.95
CA THR A 423 -0.61 -17.09 15.24
C THR A 423 -0.91 -17.36 16.72
N PHE A 424 -0.51 -16.47 17.62
CA PHE A 424 -0.83 -16.58 19.06
C PHE A 424 -2.22 -15.99 19.38
N MET A 425 -2.82 -15.20 18.49
CA MET A 425 -4.15 -14.64 18.74
C MET A 425 -5.20 -15.76 18.92
N PRO A 426 -6.06 -15.63 19.96
CA PRO A 426 -7.14 -16.58 20.18
C PRO A 426 -8.18 -16.44 19.07
N CYS A 427 -8.39 -17.50 18.29
CA CYS A 427 -9.46 -17.58 17.31
C CYS A 427 -10.57 -18.53 17.82
N ALA A 428 -11.73 -18.49 17.19
CA ALA A 428 -12.88 -19.31 17.57
C ALA A 428 -12.57 -20.81 17.65
N ALA A 429 -11.66 -21.32 16.80
CA ALA A 429 -11.25 -22.73 16.80
C ALA A 429 -10.30 -23.08 17.96
N LYS A 430 -9.55 -22.13 18.49
CA LYS A 430 -8.63 -22.34 19.62
C LYS A 430 -9.32 -22.29 20.97
N LEU A 431 -10.37 -21.50 21.11
CA LEU A 431 -11.08 -21.32 22.38
C LEU A 431 -11.61 -22.64 22.97
N PRO A 432 -12.23 -23.56 22.22
CA PRO A 432 -12.64 -24.86 22.74
C PRO A 432 -11.47 -25.71 23.23
N ILE A 433 -10.34 -25.68 22.54
CA ILE A 433 -9.13 -26.42 22.92
C ILE A 433 -8.55 -25.87 24.23
N VAL A 434 -8.49 -24.55 24.36
CA VAL A 434 -8.04 -23.88 25.57
C VAL A 434 -8.98 -24.19 26.74
N ALA A 435 -10.29 -24.16 26.51
CA ALA A 435 -11.28 -24.50 27.52
C ALA A 435 -11.18 -25.96 27.98
N LEU A 436 -10.94 -26.89 27.05
CA LEU A 436 -10.75 -28.30 27.34
C LEU A 436 -9.48 -28.53 28.18
N ILE A 437 -8.36 -27.91 27.80
CA ILE A 437 -7.10 -28.01 28.55
C ILE A 437 -7.27 -27.37 29.93
N ALA A 438 -7.88 -26.18 30.02
CA ALA A 438 -8.15 -25.52 31.29
C ALA A 438 -9.07 -26.35 32.19
N GLY A 439 -10.10 -27.00 31.62
CA GLY A 439 -11.00 -27.91 32.32
C GLY A 439 -10.29 -29.14 32.85
N ALA A 440 -9.47 -29.79 32.03
CA ALA A 440 -8.76 -31.02 32.39
C ALA A 440 -7.64 -30.81 33.42
N ILE A 441 -6.87 -29.72 33.30
CA ILE A 441 -5.67 -29.50 34.12
C ILE A 441 -5.97 -28.61 35.35
N PHE A 442 -6.84 -27.59 35.19
CA PHE A 442 -7.07 -26.55 36.21
C PHE A 442 -8.49 -26.58 36.80
N GLY A 443 -9.22 -27.68 36.65
CA GLY A 443 -10.54 -27.85 37.25
C GLY A 443 -11.61 -26.88 36.78
N GLY A 444 -11.48 -26.36 35.53
CA GLY A 444 -12.50 -25.50 34.90
C GLY A 444 -12.49 -24.04 35.36
N ASN A 445 -11.44 -23.56 36.01
CA ASN A 445 -11.35 -22.18 36.45
C ASN A 445 -11.08 -21.23 35.27
N PRO A 446 -12.06 -20.39 34.84
CA PRO A 446 -11.91 -19.53 33.67
C PRO A 446 -10.83 -18.44 33.82
N LEU A 447 -10.52 -18.03 35.07
CA LEU A 447 -9.48 -17.03 35.34
C LEU A 447 -8.09 -17.55 35.05
N VAL A 448 -7.86 -18.85 35.24
CA VAL A 448 -6.56 -19.47 34.90
C VAL A 448 -6.41 -19.59 33.41
N ALA A 449 -7.47 -19.96 32.67
CA ALA A 449 -7.45 -19.99 31.23
C ALA A 449 -7.13 -18.61 30.61
N LEU A 450 -7.73 -17.56 31.19
CA LEU A 450 -7.50 -16.17 30.75
C LEU A 450 -6.08 -15.70 31.10
N GLY A 451 -5.51 -16.13 32.21
CA GLY A 451 -4.15 -15.77 32.66
C GLY A 451 -3.02 -16.48 31.91
N CYS A 452 -3.31 -17.62 31.25
CA CYS A 452 -2.36 -18.34 30.42
C CYS A 452 -2.28 -17.84 28.98
N TYR A 453 -3.22 -16.97 28.57
CA TYR A 453 -3.29 -16.31 27.28
C TYR A 453 -2.79 -14.89 27.35
#